data_2fa854c8526574291bc64c3ba3ecfde6
#
_entry.id   2fa854c8526574291bc64c3ba3ecfde6
#
_cell.length_a   1.000
_cell.length_b   1.000
_cell.length_c   1.000
_cell.angle_alpha   90.00
_cell.angle_beta   90.00
_cell.angle_gamma   90.00
#
_symmetry.space_group_name_H-M   'P 1'
#
loop_
_entity.id
_entity.type
_entity.pdbx_description
1 polymer ?
#
loop_
_entity_poly.entity_id
_entity_poly.type
_entity_poly.pdbx_seq_one_letter_code
_entity_poly.pdbx_strand_id
1 'polypeptide(L)'
;MATLAAFAQRRAITFPLLSDAGSEVIRRYGLINTTVPAANPTFGIPFPGTLVVDREGRVTARYFETPYQTRHTVSSILVDIGRPTRAPATRVSSPQLDLTTYSTDAAVSAGSAFSLVLDLEPGPLMHVYAPGVSGYRPVSLTIDPQLFIQLDPPRFPPSETYEFKPLKERVQVYSKPFRIRQDVRVEASGPAQAALKSMDHLTITDTLTYQACDDKVYFNPTTVPVSWTVQLKALDRERAGGR
;
A
#
# COMPACT_ATOMS: atom_id res chain seq x y z
N MET A 1 13.25 -13.73 28.80
CA MET A 1 13.72 -14.54 27.65
C MET A 1 12.83 -15.74 27.35
N ALA A 2 12.37 -16.51 28.33
CA ALA A 2 11.46 -17.64 28.10
C ALA A 2 10.19 -17.27 27.30
N THR A 3 9.61 -16.09 27.56
CA THR A 3 8.40 -15.60 26.89
C THR A 3 8.61 -15.36 25.39
N LEU A 4 9.76 -14.80 24.95
CA LEU A 4 10.05 -14.57 23.54
C LEU A 4 10.28 -15.89 22.79
N ALA A 5 10.99 -16.86 23.41
CA ALA A 5 11.21 -18.16 22.82
C ALA A 5 9.89 -18.94 22.63
N ALA A 6 9.03 -18.96 23.65
CA ALA A 6 7.71 -19.59 23.57
C ALA A 6 6.83 -18.92 22.50
N PHE A 7 6.89 -17.60 22.39
CA PHE A 7 6.17 -16.85 21.34
C PHE A 7 6.70 -17.22 19.95
N ALA A 8 8.03 -17.22 19.76
CA ALA A 8 8.63 -17.58 18.48
C ALA A 8 8.26 -19.00 18.05
N GLN A 9 8.32 -19.95 18.96
CA GLN A 9 7.97 -21.34 18.68
C GLN A 9 6.49 -21.49 18.28
N ARG A 10 5.57 -20.88 19.05
CA ARG A 10 4.13 -20.95 18.77
C ARG A 10 3.75 -20.33 17.43
N ARG A 11 4.47 -19.27 17.02
CA ARG A 11 4.21 -18.54 15.78
C ARG A 11 5.07 -19.00 14.61
N ALA A 12 5.86 -20.07 14.78
CA ALA A 12 6.82 -20.55 13.78
C ALA A 12 7.73 -19.43 13.23
N ILE A 13 8.18 -18.52 14.12
CA ILE A 13 9.07 -17.41 13.76
C ILE A 13 10.47 -17.96 13.57
N THR A 14 11.05 -17.76 12.39
CA THR A 14 12.37 -18.27 12.00
C THR A 14 13.49 -17.23 12.07
N PHE A 15 13.17 -15.97 12.33
CA PHE A 15 14.14 -14.89 12.49
C PHE A 15 14.38 -14.57 13.97
N PRO A 16 15.53 -13.95 14.33
CA PRO A 16 15.84 -13.61 15.71
C PRO A 16 14.85 -12.62 16.31
N LEU A 17 14.36 -12.89 17.52
CA LEU A 17 13.63 -11.94 18.34
C LEU A 17 14.60 -11.39 19.39
N LEU A 18 14.78 -10.06 19.40
CA LEU A 18 15.67 -9.36 20.34
C LEU A 18 14.84 -8.68 21.44
N SER A 19 15.41 -8.59 22.64
CA SER A 19 14.82 -7.90 23.77
C SER A 19 15.68 -6.70 24.14
N ASP A 20 15.05 -5.54 24.30
CA ASP A 20 15.67 -4.31 24.76
C ASP A 20 15.01 -3.88 26.10
N ALA A 21 15.24 -4.67 27.14
CA ALA A 21 14.57 -4.51 28.43
C ALA A 21 14.81 -3.14 29.09
N GLY A 22 15.95 -2.52 28.82
CA GLY A 22 16.30 -1.16 29.30
C GLY A 22 15.88 -0.04 28.36
N SER A 23 15.31 -0.37 27.20
CA SER A 23 14.98 0.58 26.12
C SER A 23 16.19 1.41 25.65
N GLU A 24 17.39 0.88 25.75
CA GLU A 24 18.61 1.60 25.35
C GLU A 24 18.73 1.75 23.84
N VAL A 25 18.48 0.66 23.09
CA VAL A 25 18.51 0.65 21.63
C VAL A 25 17.39 1.51 21.09
N ILE A 26 16.18 1.39 21.63
CA ILE A 26 15.01 2.20 21.28
C ILE A 26 15.31 3.69 21.44
N ARG A 27 15.94 4.10 22.53
CA ARG A 27 16.36 5.52 22.73
C ARG A 27 17.42 5.95 21.73
N ARG A 28 18.43 5.12 21.52
CA ARG A 28 19.54 5.40 20.59
C ARG A 28 19.05 5.62 19.16
N TYR A 29 18.02 4.88 18.75
CA TYR A 29 17.40 5.03 17.42
C TYR A 29 16.28 6.10 17.38
N GLY A 30 15.97 6.76 18.49
CA GLY A 30 14.90 7.77 18.54
C GLY A 30 13.51 7.21 18.35
N LEU A 31 13.26 5.95 18.74
CA LEU A 31 12.03 5.22 18.48
C LEU A 31 11.08 5.17 19.68
N ILE A 32 11.40 5.83 20.80
CA ILE A 32 10.50 5.84 21.96
C ILE A 32 9.14 6.41 21.57
N ASN A 33 8.09 5.70 21.96
CA ASN A 33 6.73 6.16 21.79
C ASN A 33 6.41 7.27 22.81
N THR A 34 6.54 8.52 22.37
CA THR A 34 6.30 9.71 23.19
C THR A 34 4.82 9.96 23.48
N THR A 35 3.90 9.21 22.85
CA THR A 35 2.46 9.30 23.16
C THR A 35 2.07 8.51 24.42
N VAL A 36 2.98 7.68 24.94
CA VAL A 36 2.79 6.93 26.19
C VAL A 36 3.31 7.79 27.35
N PRO A 37 2.44 8.19 28.31
CA PRO A 37 2.87 8.98 29.47
C PRO A 37 3.91 8.23 30.30
N ALA A 38 4.84 8.98 30.91
CA ALA A 38 5.92 8.41 31.72
C ALA A 38 5.43 7.58 32.93
N ALA A 39 4.24 7.90 33.47
CA ALA A 39 3.62 7.17 34.55
C ALA A 39 2.95 5.84 34.13
N ASN A 40 2.86 5.59 32.82
CA ASN A 40 2.23 4.36 32.32
C ASN A 40 3.20 3.19 32.43
N PRO A 41 2.76 2.00 32.91
CA PRO A 41 3.61 0.80 33.00
C PRO A 41 4.23 0.36 31.67
N THR A 42 3.67 0.77 30.53
CA THR A 42 4.19 0.49 29.19
C THR A 42 5.09 1.61 28.65
N PHE A 43 5.46 2.61 29.47
CA PHE A 43 6.41 3.63 29.05
C PHE A 43 7.76 3.01 28.67
N GLY A 44 8.36 3.54 27.61
CA GLY A 44 9.63 3.01 27.08
C GLY A 44 9.48 2.03 25.92
N ILE A 45 8.23 1.68 25.53
CA ILE A 45 8.01 0.90 24.29
C ILE A 45 8.30 1.77 23.05
N PRO A 46 8.71 1.16 21.93
CA PRO A 46 8.92 1.90 20.68
C PRO A 46 7.61 2.26 19.99
N PHE A 47 7.65 3.26 19.12
CA PHE A 47 6.71 3.29 18.01
C PHE A 47 6.90 2.01 17.18
N PRO A 48 5.81 1.30 16.90
CA PRO A 48 5.91 0.13 16.05
C PRO A 48 6.20 0.55 14.61
N GLY A 49 7.15 -0.13 14.00
CA GLY A 49 7.53 0.15 12.63
C GLY A 49 8.49 -0.86 12.07
N THR A 50 8.75 -0.73 10.77
CA THR A 50 9.70 -1.56 10.02
C THR A 50 10.73 -0.67 9.35
N LEU A 51 11.98 -1.04 9.44
CA LEU A 51 13.10 -0.44 8.72
C LEU A 51 13.59 -1.47 7.69
N VAL A 52 13.75 -1.03 6.45
CA VAL A 52 14.43 -1.82 5.43
C VAL A 52 15.87 -1.34 5.36
N VAL A 53 16.79 -2.28 5.41
CA VAL A 53 18.23 -2.01 5.47
C VAL A 53 18.92 -2.73 4.31
N ASP A 54 19.84 -2.07 3.62
CA ASP A 54 20.65 -2.68 2.57
C ASP A 54 21.75 -3.57 3.16
N ARG A 55 22.55 -4.20 2.28
CA ARG A 55 23.65 -5.09 2.69
C ARG A 55 24.78 -4.35 3.40
N GLU A 56 24.90 -3.05 3.20
CA GLU A 56 25.88 -2.16 3.83
C GLU A 56 25.39 -1.59 5.17
N GLY A 57 24.20 -1.99 5.63
CA GLY A 57 23.63 -1.56 6.90
C GLY A 57 22.95 -0.19 6.87
N ARG A 58 22.68 0.37 5.68
CA ARG A 58 22.00 1.67 5.53
C ARG A 58 20.50 1.49 5.45
N VAL A 59 19.74 2.37 6.12
CA VAL A 59 18.28 2.37 6.03
C VAL A 59 17.84 2.91 4.68
N THR A 60 17.17 2.09 3.88
CA THR A 60 16.65 2.42 2.55
C THR A 60 15.16 2.76 2.55
N ALA A 61 14.40 2.24 3.52
CA ALA A 61 12.99 2.59 3.69
C ALA A 61 12.55 2.50 5.15
N ARG A 62 11.51 3.25 5.50
CA ARG A 62 10.93 3.33 6.85
C ARG A 62 9.41 3.27 6.75
N TYR A 63 8.80 2.37 7.53
CA TYR A 63 7.35 2.18 7.62
C TYR A 63 6.92 2.30 9.07
N PHE A 64 6.38 3.45 9.44
CA PHE A 64 5.86 3.75 10.78
C PHE A 64 4.47 4.32 10.65
N GLU A 65 3.54 3.80 11.44
CA GLU A 65 2.15 4.22 11.40
C GLU A 65 1.71 4.86 12.72
N THR A 66 0.91 5.88 12.58
CA THR A 66 0.13 6.47 13.67
C THR A 66 -1.33 6.40 13.22
N PRO A 67 -2.19 5.65 13.84
CA PRO A 67 -2.14 5.02 15.17
C PRO A 67 -1.35 3.68 15.22
N TYR A 68 -0.89 3.33 16.41
CA TYR A 68 -0.04 2.15 16.64
C TYR A 68 -0.70 0.80 16.35
N GLN A 69 -2.02 0.74 16.18
CA GLN A 69 -2.74 -0.48 15.81
C GLN A 69 -2.60 -0.84 14.33
N THR A 70 -2.29 0.13 13.49
CA THR A 70 -2.10 -0.09 12.06
C THR A 70 -0.68 -0.57 11.77
N ARG A 71 -0.54 -1.50 10.83
CA ARG A 71 0.76 -2.03 10.39
C ARG A 71 0.76 -2.25 8.89
N HIS A 72 1.82 -1.78 8.25
CA HIS A 72 2.13 -2.26 6.91
C HIS A 72 2.33 -3.77 6.94
N THR A 73 1.71 -4.45 5.98
CA THR A 73 1.95 -5.87 5.81
C THR A 73 3.35 -6.09 5.24
N VAL A 74 3.92 -7.27 5.49
CA VAL A 74 5.22 -7.63 4.89
C VAL A 74 5.11 -7.63 3.37
N SER A 75 3.99 -8.09 2.81
CA SER A 75 3.75 -8.11 1.37
C SER A 75 3.76 -6.70 0.77
N SER A 76 3.12 -5.72 1.43
CA SER A 76 3.12 -4.33 0.94
C SER A 76 4.53 -3.74 0.93
N ILE A 77 5.33 -4.01 1.97
CA ILE A 77 6.74 -3.59 2.04
C ILE A 77 7.57 -4.26 0.93
N LEU A 78 7.35 -5.57 0.70
CA LEU A 78 8.08 -6.31 -0.34
C LEU A 78 7.79 -5.76 -1.74
N VAL A 79 6.53 -5.44 -2.03
CA VAL A 79 6.16 -4.83 -3.32
C VAL A 79 6.80 -3.45 -3.49
N ASP A 80 6.90 -2.67 -2.41
CA ASP A 80 7.56 -1.37 -2.41
C ASP A 80 9.04 -1.44 -2.80
N ILE A 81 9.72 -2.48 -2.33
CA ILE A 81 11.13 -2.71 -2.67
C ILE A 81 11.32 -3.55 -3.93
N GLY A 82 10.28 -3.65 -4.78
CA GLY A 82 10.35 -4.28 -6.10
C GLY A 82 10.20 -5.80 -6.11
N ARG A 83 9.70 -6.43 -5.04
CA ARG A 83 9.42 -7.87 -5.03
C ARG A 83 8.00 -8.14 -5.52
N PRO A 84 7.76 -9.24 -6.26
CA PRO A 84 6.43 -9.59 -6.72
C PRO A 84 5.52 -10.00 -5.56
N THR A 85 4.23 -9.71 -5.72
CA THR A 85 3.18 -10.24 -4.83
C THR A 85 2.74 -11.62 -5.25
N ARG A 86 2.10 -12.36 -4.33
CA ARG A 86 1.38 -13.62 -4.59
C ARG A 86 -0.13 -13.42 -4.70
N ALA A 87 -0.62 -12.20 -4.55
CA ALA A 87 -2.04 -11.93 -4.68
C ALA A 87 -2.51 -12.13 -6.13
N PRO A 88 -3.75 -12.56 -6.34
CA PRO A 88 -4.34 -12.67 -7.68
C PRO A 88 -4.32 -11.33 -8.40
N ALA A 89 -4.07 -11.37 -9.72
CA ALA A 89 -4.07 -10.19 -10.56
C ALA A 89 -5.18 -10.31 -11.61
N THR A 90 -5.86 -9.19 -11.88
CA THR A 90 -6.82 -9.06 -12.98
C THR A 90 -6.21 -8.26 -14.11
N ARG A 91 -6.43 -8.68 -15.36
CA ARG A 91 -5.92 -8.00 -16.55
C ARG A 91 -7.07 -7.53 -17.42
N VAL A 92 -6.96 -6.31 -17.92
CA VAL A 92 -7.83 -5.70 -18.90
C VAL A 92 -6.96 -5.14 -20.01
N SER A 93 -7.23 -5.54 -21.25
CA SER A 93 -6.46 -5.07 -22.43
C SER A 93 -7.34 -4.26 -23.34
N SER A 94 -6.80 -3.18 -23.86
CA SER A 94 -7.39 -2.37 -24.93
C SER A 94 -6.31 -2.00 -25.95
N PRO A 95 -6.66 -1.53 -27.15
CA PRO A 95 -5.65 -1.09 -28.12
C PRO A 95 -4.77 0.06 -27.63
N GLN A 96 -5.25 0.86 -26.68
CA GLN A 96 -4.55 2.04 -26.16
C GLN A 96 -3.77 1.79 -24.88
N LEU A 97 -4.22 0.80 -24.07
CA LEU A 97 -3.68 0.61 -22.72
C LEU A 97 -3.95 -0.80 -22.22
N ASP A 98 -2.90 -1.48 -21.76
CA ASP A 98 -3.01 -2.68 -20.94
C ASP A 98 -2.98 -2.31 -19.47
N LEU A 99 -3.87 -2.92 -18.69
CA LEU A 99 -4.02 -2.71 -17.26
C LEU A 99 -3.93 -4.04 -16.52
N THR A 100 -3.08 -4.09 -15.50
CA THR A 100 -3.03 -5.18 -14.55
C THR A 100 -3.30 -4.63 -13.15
N THR A 101 -4.30 -5.16 -12.46
CA THR A 101 -4.63 -4.76 -11.08
C THR A 101 -4.41 -5.91 -10.11
N TYR A 102 -3.88 -5.61 -8.94
CA TYR A 102 -3.71 -6.56 -7.84
C TYR A 102 -3.60 -5.83 -6.51
N SER A 103 -3.87 -6.52 -5.41
CA SER A 103 -3.51 -6.05 -4.07
C SER A 103 -2.13 -6.57 -3.68
N THR A 104 -1.45 -5.91 -2.77
CA THR A 104 -0.17 -6.43 -2.24
C THR A 104 -0.37 -7.69 -1.41
N ASP A 105 -1.57 -7.89 -0.89
CA ASP A 105 -1.94 -8.98 0.01
C ASP A 105 -3.14 -9.75 -0.52
N ALA A 106 -3.07 -11.08 -0.46
CA ALA A 106 -4.21 -11.94 -0.74
C ALA A 106 -5.19 -12.03 0.45
N ALA A 107 -4.71 -11.72 1.66
CA ALA A 107 -5.50 -11.77 2.88
C ALA A 107 -5.03 -10.72 3.88
N VAL A 108 -5.99 -10.07 4.55
CA VAL A 108 -5.76 -8.99 5.52
C VAL A 108 -6.60 -9.21 6.77
N SER A 109 -6.29 -8.47 7.83
CA SER A 109 -7.08 -8.44 9.08
C SER A 109 -7.31 -7.00 9.52
N ALA A 110 -8.16 -6.79 10.50
CA ALA A 110 -8.30 -5.48 11.13
C ALA A 110 -6.93 -4.95 11.59
N GLY A 111 -6.60 -3.70 11.29
CA GLY A 111 -5.31 -3.07 11.53
C GLY A 111 -4.26 -3.29 10.44
N SER A 112 -4.55 -4.05 9.37
CA SER A 112 -3.62 -4.17 8.23
C SER A 112 -3.57 -2.90 7.40
N ALA A 113 -2.36 -2.48 7.02
CA ALA A 113 -2.12 -1.51 5.96
C ALA A 113 -1.49 -2.24 4.76
N PHE A 114 -2.17 -2.20 3.63
CA PHE A 114 -1.77 -2.84 2.38
C PHE A 114 -2.00 -1.90 1.21
N SER A 115 -1.68 -2.29 -0.02
CA SER A 115 -1.85 -1.40 -1.16
C SER A 115 -2.62 -2.06 -2.29
N LEU A 116 -3.41 -1.25 -2.97
CA LEU A 116 -3.99 -1.52 -4.27
C LEU A 116 -3.01 -1.04 -5.33
N VAL A 117 -2.74 -1.86 -6.30
CA VAL A 117 -1.76 -1.59 -7.35
C VAL A 117 -2.43 -1.70 -8.71
N LEU A 118 -2.11 -0.74 -9.57
CA LEU A 118 -2.46 -0.75 -10.98
C LEU A 118 -1.16 -0.59 -11.78
N ASP A 119 -0.81 -1.59 -12.57
CA ASP A 119 0.26 -1.51 -13.56
C ASP A 119 -0.38 -1.21 -14.91
N LEU A 120 0.00 -0.07 -15.49
CA LEU A 120 -0.52 0.44 -16.74
C LEU A 120 0.59 0.41 -17.79
N GLU A 121 0.30 -0.13 -18.95
CA GLU A 121 1.22 -0.18 -20.08
C GLU A 121 0.53 0.47 -21.29
N PRO A 122 0.88 1.73 -21.64
CA PRO A 122 0.40 2.36 -22.86
C PRO A 122 0.79 1.55 -24.10
N GLY A 123 -0.12 1.41 -25.05
CA GLY A 123 0.14 0.72 -26.32
C GLY A 123 1.25 1.40 -27.12
N PRO A 124 1.71 0.76 -28.21
CA PRO A 124 2.76 1.32 -29.05
C PRO A 124 2.39 2.74 -29.53
N LEU A 125 3.32 3.70 -29.35
CA LEU A 125 3.16 5.12 -29.66
C LEU A 125 2.09 5.85 -28.85
N MET A 126 1.42 5.18 -27.93
CA MET A 126 0.41 5.78 -27.06
C MET A 126 1.05 6.48 -25.86
N HIS A 127 0.36 7.52 -25.41
CA HIS A 127 0.61 8.12 -24.10
C HIS A 127 -0.71 8.45 -23.41
N VAL A 128 -0.69 8.51 -22.09
CA VAL A 128 -1.82 8.95 -21.27
C VAL A 128 -1.42 10.18 -20.47
N TYR A 129 -2.39 11.11 -20.27
CA TYR A 129 -2.11 12.36 -19.57
C TYR A 129 -1.93 12.15 -18.08
N ALA A 130 -0.89 12.77 -17.53
CA ALA A 130 -0.59 12.71 -16.10
C ALA A 130 -1.53 13.59 -15.28
N PRO A 131 -1.67 13.35 -13.96
CA PRO A 131 -2.43 14.21 -13.07
C PRO A 131 -1.94 15.67 -13.13
N GLY A 132 -2.90 16.62 -13.04
CA GLY A 132 -2.61 18.06 -13.05
C GLY A 132 -2.56 18.70 -14.44
N VAL A 133 -2.67 17.93 -15.51
CA VAL A 133 -2.79 18.49 -16.87
C VAL A 133 -4.17 19.10 -17.08
N SER A 134 -4.21 20.30 -17.65
CA SER A 134 -5.45 21.00 -18.03
C SER A 134 -5.73 20.88 -19.53
N GLY A 135 -7.02 20.95 -19.91
CA GLY A 135 -7.45 20.84 -21.30
C GLY A 135 -7.63 19.40 -21.81
N TYR A 136 -7.16 18.41 -21.04
CA TYR A 136 -7.27 16.99 -21.34
C TYR A 136 -7.86 16.22 -20.15
N ARG A 137 -8.17 14.94 -20.34
CA ARG A 137 -8.62 14.08 -19.25
C ARG A 137 -7.40 13.32 -18.66
N PRO A 138 -6.86 13.78 -17.53
CA PRO A 138 -5.75 13.10 -16.90
C PRO A 138 -6.15 11.74 -16.35
N VAL A 139 -5.19 10.86 -16.20
CA VAL A 139 -5.41 9.58 -15.50
C VAL A 139 -5.80 9.86 -14.06
N SER A 140 -6.89 9.24 -13.63
CA SER A 140 -7.43 9.38 -12.27
C SER A 140 -8.01 8.07 -11.78
N LEU A 141 -7.98 7.93 -10.47
CA LEU A 141 -8.51 6.79 -9.73
C LEU A 141 -9.52 7.31 -8.72
N THR A 142 -10.74 6.75 -8.71
CA THR A 142 -11.82 7.20 -7.82
C THR A 142 -12.40 6.00 -7.12
N ILE A 143 -12.00 5.77 -5.86
CA ILE A 143 -12.47 4.64 -5.06
C ILE A 143 -13.79 4.99 -4.36
N ASP A 144 -14.72 4.05 -4.40
CA ASP A 144 -15.97 4.15 -3.66
C ASP A 144 -15.70 4.06 -2.15
N PRO A 145 -16.16 5.02 -1.35
CA PRO A 145 -15.99 4.97 0.10
C PRO A 145 -16.61 3.71 0.69
N GLN A 146 -15.88 3.07 1.60
CA GLN A 146 -16.35 1.88 2.31
C GLN A 146 -16.22 2.05 3.82
N LEU A 147 -17.15 1.45 4.56
CA LEU A 147 -17.08 1.43 6.01
C LEU A 147 -15.84 0.69 6.49
N PHE A 148 -15.19 1.25 7.50
CA PHE A 148 -14.01 0.71 8.15
C PHE A 148 -12.75 0.60 7.27
N ILE A 149 -12.76 1.26 6.11
CA ILE A 149 -11.63 1.35 5.21
C ILE A 149 -11.21 2.82 5.08
N GLN A 150 -9.96 3.09 5.37
CA GLN A 150 -9.33 4.38 5.14
C GLN A 150 -8.41 4.28 3.93
N LEU A 151 -8.52 5.26 3.04
CA LEU A 151 -7.77 5.33 1.80
C LEU A 151 -6.84 6.53 1.84
N ASP A 152 -5.56 6.32 1.56
CA ASP A 152 -4.66 7.43 1.26
C ASP A 152 -4.85 7.89 -0.18
N PRO A 153 -4.47 9.13 -0.53
CA PRO A 153 -4.47 9.56 -1.91
C PRO A 153 -3.64 8.64 -2.81
N PRO A 154 -4.10 8.39 -4.06
CA PRO A 154 -3.33 7.56 -4.99
C PRO A 154 -1.97 8.21 -5.29
N ARG A 155 -0.94 7.39 -5.34
CA ARG A 155 0.42 7.80 -5.67
C ARG A 155 0.72 7.48 -7.13
N PHE A 156 1.11 8.51 -7.86
CA PHE A 156 1.52 8.44 -9.26
C PHE A 156 3.04 8.58 -9.35
N PRO A 157 3.71 7.90 -10.30
CA PRO A 157 5.14 8.11 -10.52
C PRO A 157 5.41 9.47 -11.17
N PRO A 158 6.67 9.89 -11.25
CA PRO A 158 7.05 11.05 -12.05
C PRO A 158 6.61 10.86 -13.51
N SER A 159 6.02 11.90 -14.07
CA SER A 159 5.63 11.97 -15.49
C SER A 159 6.79 12.49 -16.36
N GLU A 160 6.67 12.32 -17.66
CA GLU A 160 7.59 12.90 -18.64
C GLU A 160 6.90 14.02 -19.42
N THR A 161 7.70 14.97 -19.90
CA THR A 161 7.20 16.05 -20.76
C THR A 161 7.15 15.57 -22.20
N TYR A 162 5.95 15.54 -22.77
CA TYR A 162 5.71 15.30 -24.18
C TYR A 162 5.55 16.63 -24.90
N GLU A 163 6.24 16.79 -26.02
CA GLU A 163 6.19 17.98 -26.86
C GLU A 163 5.44 17.67 -28.16
N PHE A 164 4.22 18.15 -28.28
CA PHE A 164 3.43 18.05 -29.50
C PHE A 164 3.75 19.20 -30.44
N LYS A 165 4.70 18.98 -31.32
CA LYS A 165 5.24 20.00 -32.24
C LYS A 165 4.21 20.74 -33.10
N PRO A 166 3.14 20.07 -33.65
CA PRO A 166 2.18 20.75 -34.48
C PRO A 166 1.41 21.87 -33.78
N LEU A 167 1.12 21.71 -32.48
CA LEU A 167 0.43 22.72 -31.67
C LEU A 167 1.37 23.51 -30.74
N LYS A 168 2.67 23.19 -30.73
CA LYS A 168 3.67 23.78 -29.82
C LYS A 168 3.29 23.62 -28.35
N GLU A 169 2.59 22.54 -28.04
CA GLU A 169 2.17 22.21 -26.68
C GLU A 169 3.20 21.33 -25.96
N ARG A 170 3.30 21.56 -24.65
CA ARG A 170 4.12 20.74 -23.76
C ARG A 170 3.23 20.24 -22.62
N VAL A 171 3.02 18.95 -22.54
CA VAL A 171 2.14 18.31 -21.57
C VAL A 171 2.83 17.19 -20.81
N GLN A 172 2.38 16.94 -19.58
CA GLN A 172 2.88 15.86 -18.77
C GLN A 172 2.15 14.56 -19.09
N VAL A 173 2.89 13.51 -19.43
CA VAL A 173 2.31 12.24 -19.88
C VAL A 173 3.06 11.03 -19.30
N TYR A 174 2.48 9.86 -19.49
CA TYR A 174 3.12 8.56 -19.37
C TYR A 174 3.09 7.85 -20.72
N SER A 175 4.24 7.65 -21.35
CA SER A 175 4.39 6.89 -22.60
C SER A 175 5.05 5.52 -22.41
N LYS A 176 5.50 5.24 -21.19
CA LYS A 176 6.11 3.98 -20.78
C LYS A 176 5.27 3.30 -19.71
N PRO A 177 5.47 2.00 -19.46
CA PRO A 177 4.81 1.32 -18.36
C PRO A 177 5.01 2.09 -17.04
N PHE A 178 3.92 2.27 -16.30
CA PHE A 178 3.92 2.98 -15.03
C PHE A 178 2.97 2.34 -14.03
N ARG A 179 3.17 2.65 -12.76
CA ARG A 179 2.42 2.10 -11.65
C ARG A 179 1.71 3.18 -10.86
N ILE A 180 0.41 2.99 -10.66
CA ILE A 180 -0.38 3.73 -9.66
C ILE A 180 -0.50 2.85 -8.44
N ARG A 181 -0.35 3.44 -7.26
CA ARG A 181 -0.50 2.75 -5.99
C ARG A 181 -1.34 3.57 -5.03
N GLN A 182 -2.25 2.90 -4.33
CA GLN A 182 -3.05 3.50 -3.28
C GLN A 182 -3.00 2.67 -2.02
N ASP A 183 -2.60 3.29 -0.93
CA ASP A 183 -2.55 2.62 0.36
C ASP A 183 -3.93 2.59 1.01
N VAL A 184 -4.21 1.46 1.62
CA VAL A 184 -5.48 1.13 2.26
C VAL A 184 -5.20 0.69 3.69
N ARG A 185 -5.96 1.22 4.65
CA ARG A 185 -5.94 0.78 6.04
C ARG A 185 -7.28 0.21 6.44
N VAL A 186 -7.26 -1.00 6.98
CA VAL A 186 -8.43 -1.61 7.61
C VAL A 186 -8.48 -1.14 9.06
N GLU A 187 -9.56 -0.51 9.48
CA GLU A 187 -9.69 -0.02 10.85
C GLU A 187 -9.57 -1.14 11.88
N ALA A 188 -8.95 -0.82 13.03
CA ALA A 188 -8.78 -1.74 14.15
C ALA A 188 -9.73 -1.45 15.31
N SER A 189 -10.71 -0.56 15.14
CA SER A 189 -11.70 -0.22 16.16
C SER A 189 -12.57 -1.42 16.53
N GLY A 190 -13.16 -1.43 17.74
CA GLY A 190 -14.07 -2.48 18.17
C GLY A 190 -15.25 -2.70 17.22
N PRO A 191 -15.95 -1.63 16.78
CA PRO A 191 -17.01 -1.73 15.78
C PRO A 191 -16.54 -2.34 14.45
N ALA A 192 -15.36 -1.90 13.94
CA ALA A 192 -14.78 -2.44 12.72
C ALA A 192 -14.51 -3.94 12.83
N GLN A 193 -13.90 -4.38 13.94
CA GLN A 193 -13.61 -5.78 14.17
C GLN A 193 -14.88 -6.63 14.27
N ALA A 194 -15.94 -6.10 14.89
CA ALA A 194 -17.22 -6.81 14.99
C ALA A 194 -17.88 -6.98 13.62
N ALA A 195 -17.88 -5.92 12.79
CA ALA A 195 -18.46 -5.96 11.45
C ALA A 195 -17.65 -6.88 10.50
N LEU A 196 -16.33 -6.75 10.50
CA LEU A 196 -15.44 -7.53 9.62
C LEU A 196 -15.40 -9.02 9.99
N LYS A 197 -15.71 -9.38 11.26
CA LYS A 197 -15.72 -10.77 11.70
C LYS A 197 -16.77 -11.64 10.98
N SER A 198 -17.85 -11.02 10.50
CA SER A 198 -18.92 -11.71 9.77
C SER A 198 -18.69 -11.78 8.25
N MET A 199 -17.58 -11.23 7.78
CA MET A 199 -17.22 -11.17 6.36
C MET A 199 -16.04 -12.09 6.08
N ASP A 200 -16.11 -12.85 5.00
CA ASP A 200 -14.99 -13.69 4.54
C ASP A 200 -14.03 -12.92 3.63
N HIS A 201 -14.53 -11.93 2.93
CA HIS A 201 -13.78 -11.16 1.95
C HIS A 201 -14.13 -9.67 2.04
N LEU A 202 -13.16 -8.85 1.68
CA LEU A 202 -13.33 -7.42 1.43
C LEU A 202 -13.15 -7.18 -0.06
N THR A 203 -14.18 -6.63 -0.73
CA THR A 203 -14.08 -6.23 -2.13
C THR A 203 -14.07 -4.70 -2.19
N ILE A 204 -13.03 -4.14 -2.78
CA ILE A 204 -12.87 -2.71 -3.00
C ILE A 204 -13.09 -2.46 -4.49
N THR A 205 -14.02 -1.57 -4.81
CA THR A 205 -14.32 -1.19 -6.19
C THR A 205 -13.84 0.22 -6.48
N ASP A 206 -13.48 0.45 -7.72
CA ASP A 206 -12.90 1.69 -8.20
C ASP A 206 -13.22 1.92 -9.67
N THR A 207 -12.95 3.15 -10.11
CA THR A 207 -13.05 3.55 -11.49
C THR A 207 -11.76 4.23 -11.94
N LEU A 208 -11.03 3.58 -12.84
CA LEU A 208 -9.90 4.18 -13.55
C LEU A 208 -10.44 4.96 -14.75
N THR A 209 -10.18 6.28 -14.80
CA THR A 209 -10.46 7.10 -15.97
C THR A 209 -9.15 7.60 -16.57
N TYR A 210 -9.01 7.54 -17.88
CA TYR A 210 -7.86 8.06 -18.62
C TYR A 210 -8.25 8.52 -20.02
N GLN A 211 -7.41 9.33 -20.63
CA GLN A 211 -7.45 9.62 -22.06
C GLN A 211 -6.10 9.26 -22.66
N ALA A 212 -6.13 8.45 -23.70
CA ALA A 212 -4.95 8.10 -24.49
C ALA A 212 -4.89 8.94 -25.76
N CYS A 213 -3.66 9.18 -26.22
CA CYS A 213 -3.37 9.84 -27.49
C CYS A 213 -2.16 9.24 -28.15
N ASP A 214 -2.09 9.37 -29.45
CA ASP A 214 -0.86 9.22 -30.23
C ASP A 214 -0.50 10.55 -30.91
N ASP A 215 0.47 10.53 -31.81
CA ASP A 215 0.91 11.74 -32.54
C ASP A 215 -0.13 12.28 -33.54
N LYS A 216 -1.27 11.61 -33.70
CA LYS A 216 -2.28 11.94 -34.74
C LYS A 216 -3.69 12.03 -34.20
N VAL A 217 -4.02 11.23 -33.19
CA VAL A 217 -5.39 11.03 -32.73
C VAL A 217 -5.50 11.22 -31.23
N TYR A 218 -6.45 12.05 -30.83
CA TYR A 218 -6.94 12.14 -29.46
C TYR A 218 -8.09 11.16 -29.30
N PHE A 219 -7.88 10.08 -28.55
CA PHE A 219 -8.94 9.12 -28.29
C PHE A 219 -9.93 9.70 -27.27
N ASN A 220 -11.17 9.23 -27.31
CA ASN A 220 -12.14 9.61 -26.30
C ASN A 220 -11.70 9.14 -24.91
N PRO A 221 -12.01 9.90 -23.85
CA PRO A 221 -11.76 9.44 -22.49
C PRO A 221 -12.39 8.06 -22.24
N THR A 222 -11.65 7.19 -21.62
CA THR A 222 -12.04 5.82 -21.32
C THR A 222 -12.18 5.67 -19.81
N THR A 223 -13.21 4.95 -19.40
CA THR A 223 -13.48 4.61 -18.00
C THR A 223 -13.50 3.10 -17.85
N VAL A 224 -12.69 2.58 -16.96
CA VAL A 224 -12.54 1.14 -16.71
C VAL A 224 -12.90 0.86 -15.26
N PRO A 225 -13.94 0.05 -14.98
CA PRO A 225 -14.20 -0.42 -13.62
C PRO A 225 -13.11 -1.39 -13.21
N VAL A 226 -12.61 -1.23 -11.99
CA VAL A 226 -11.60 -2.10 -11.40
C VAL A 226 -12.04 -2.55 -10.01
N SER A 227 -11.60 -3.72 -9.59
CA SER A 227 -11.92 -4.25 -8.28
C SER A 227 -10.79 -5.10 -7.72
N TRP A 228 -10.70 -5.14 -6.39
CA TRP A 228 -9.79 -5.98 -5.65
C TRP A 228 -10.55 -6.73 -4.58
N THR A 229 -10.36 -8.02 -4.51
CA THR A 229 -10.94 -8.86 -3.46
C THR A 229 -9.81 -9.45 -2.64
N VAL A 230 -9.84 -9.19 -1.34
CA VAL A 230 -8.89 -9.74 -0.36
C VAL A 230 -9.64 -10.57 0.68
N GLN A 231 -9.06 -11.67 1.11
CA GLN A 231 -9.62 -12.50 2.15
C GLN A 231 -9.50 -11.78 3.51
N LEU A 232 -10.54 -11.81 4.32
CA LEU A 232 -10.49 -11.33 5.68
C LEU A 232 -10.10 -12.46 6.64
N LYS A 233 -9.11 -12.20 7.49
CA LYS A 233 -8.66 -13.10 8.54
C LYS A 233 -8.97 -12.50 9.90
N ALA A 234 -9.35 -13.34 10.85
CA ALA A 234 -9.49 -12.91 12.22
C ALA A 234 -8.17 -12.32 12.73
N LEU A 235 -8.24 -11.20 13.45
CA LEU A 235 -7.10 -10.64 14.13
C LEU A 235 -6.66 -11.60 15.23
N ASP A 236 -5.44 -12.12 15.13
CA ASP A 236 -4.87 -12.97 16.16
C ASP A 236 -4.49 -12.14 17.38
N ARG A 237 -5.26 -12.30 18.45
CA ARG A 237 -5.08 -11.63 19.74
C ARG A 237 -4.48 -12.53 20.82
N GLU A 238 -4.14 -13.75 20.49
CA GLU A 238 -3.58 -14.67 21.46
C GLU A 238 -2.24 -14.17 21.99
N ARG A 239 -2.23 -13.79 23.25
CA ARG A 239 -0.99 -13.36 23.93
C ARG A 239 -0.10 -14.58 24.14
N ALA A 240 1.22 -14.38 24.06
CA ALA A 240 2.15 -15.36 24.58
C ALA A 240 1.80 -15.58 26.06
N GLY A 241 1.31 -16.77 26.38
CA GLY A 241 0.83 -17.08 27.73
C GLY A 241 1.91 -16.72 28.76
N GLY A 242 1.57 -15.73 29.58
CA GLY A 242 2.26 -15.41 30.80
C GLY A 242 1.23 -15.49 31.91
N ARG A 243 1.32 -16.48 32.74
CA ARG A 243 0.93 -16.40 34.14
C ARG A 243 2.11 -15.90 34.90
#